data_669e397cd15f331ed2b7079040414300
#
_entry.id   669e397cd15f331ed2b7079040414300
#
_cell.length_a   1.000
_cell.length_b   1.000
_cell.length_c   1.000
_cell.angle_alpha   90.00
_cell.angle_beta   90.00
_cell.angle_gamma   90.00
#
_symmetry.space_group_name_H-M   'P 1'
#
loop_
_entity.id
_entity.type
_entity.pdbx_description
1 polymer ?
#
loop_
_entity_poly.entity_id
_entity_poly.type
_entity_poly.pdbx_seq_one_letter_code
_entity_poly.pdbx_strand_id
1 'polypeptide(L)'
;MISVSSPVFSMLDFEMALGFVSQEFDAWEIVGEGKHFLPSIEGQFLDATSSSDLQFSAHAPLSDINIGSLNPRIREASVREVTNGLSSASKLNMSVYTVHPGFYSPIGLLDKRSVFERTRESLALIEKVSRDTGVRVALENMPNLGPMVMGRTPDELFPLLDGLDMDLCFDVGHANTTNSIEGWLAHKERFANVHVHDNLGDRDAHLPIGEGNIDYQRVLSDLEGYKGRLVIEARSLGEAITSRDRLRKLSAFKN
;
A
#
# COMPACT_ATOMS: atom_id res chain seq x y z
N MET A 1 -11.65 -3.68 9.77
CA MET A 1 -11.85 -4.78 8.79
C MET A 1 -10.50 -5.37 8.44
N ILE A 2 -10.42 -6.72 8.27
CA ILE A 2 -9.17 -7.38 7.82
C ILE A 2 -9.28 -7.64 6.32
N SER A 3 -8.29 -7.18 5.58
CA SER A 3 -8.12 -7.34 4.13
C SER A 3 -6.86 -8.15 3.85
N VAL A 4 -6.68 -8.60 2.62
CA VAL A 4 -5.46 -9.25 2.15
C VAL A 4 -4.91 -8.53 0.93
N SER A 5 -3.59 -8.49 0.80
CA SER A 5 -2.87 -8.07 -0.40
C SER A 5 -1.70 -9.02 -0.68
N SER A 6 -1.41 -9.24 -1.95
CA SER A 6 -0.21 -9.98 -2.35
C SER A 6 0.13 -9.72 -3.81
N PRO A 7 1.38 -9.34 -4.13
CA PRO A 7 1.83 -9.27 -5.53
C PRO A 7 1.76 -10.62 -6.26
N VAL A 8 1.85 -11.73 -5.51
CA VAL A 8 1.76 -13.08 -6.10
C VAL A 8 0.38 -13.33 -6.71
N PHE A 9 -0.68 -12.75 -6.16
CA PHE A 9 -2.03 -12.90 -6.73
C PHE A 9 -2.12 -12.27 -8.12
N SER A 10 -1.40 -11.19 -8.40
CA SER A 10 -1.39 -10.53 -9.71
C SER A 10 -0.79 -11.39 -10.83
N MET A 11 -0.13 -12.50 -10.51
CA MET A 11 0.34 -13.49 -11.48
C MET A 11 -0.72 -14.54 -11.84
N LEU A 12 -1.80 -14.64 -11.07
CA LEU A 12 -2.95 -15.51 -11.34
C LEU A 12 -3.99 -14.80 -12.22
N ASP A 13 -4.85 -15.57 -12.88
CA ASP A 13 -6.02 -14.98 -13.52
C ASP A 13 -6.94 -14.37 -12.45
N PHE A 14 -7.54 -13.22 -12.74
CA PHE A 14 -8.29 -12.43 -11.77
C PHE A 14 -9.41 -13.24 -11.08
N GLU A 15 -10.21 -13.96 -11.85
CA GLU A 15 -11.31 -14.79 -11.33
C GLU A 15 -10.81 -15.92 -10.43
N MET A 16 -9.65 -16.50 -10.77
CA MET A 16 -9.03 -17.52 -9.93
C MET A 16 -8.60 -16.93 -8.58
N ALA A 17 -7.94 -15.78 -8.57
CA ALA A 17 -7.53 -15.09 -7.36
C ALA A 17 -8.75 -14.66 -6.54
N LEU A 18 -9.78 -14.10 -7.19
CA LEU A 18 -11.04 -13.71 -6.55
C LEU A 18 -11.70 -14.91 -5.87
N GLY A 19 -11.76 -16.07 -6.54
CA GLY A 19 -12.34 -17.30 -6.00
C GLY A 19 -11.66 -17.77 -4.72
N PHE A 20 -10.34 -17.60 -4.60
CA PHE A 20 -9.61 -17.95 -3.36
C PHE A 20 -9.79 -16.91 -2.27
N VAL A 21 -9.68 -15.64 -2.61
CA VAL A 21 -9.76 -14.54 -1.63
C VAL A 21 -11.15 -14.46 -1.02
N SER A 22 -12.20 -14.55 -1.83
CA SER A 22 -13.59 -14.41 -1.36
C SER A 22 -14.06 -15.51 -0.41
N GLN A 23 -13.38 -16.66 -0.38
CA GLN A 23 -13.67 -17.74 0.58
C GLN A 23 -13.12 -17.46 1.98
N GLU A 24 -12.08 -16.63 2.08
CA GLU A 24 -11.30 -16.45 3.30
C GLU A 24 -11.35 -15.02 3.87
N PHE A 25 -11.61 -14.02 3.03
CA PHE A 25 -11.55 -12.62 3.40
C PHE A 25 -12.81 -11.85 2.95
N ASP A 26 -13.14 -10.81 3.70
CA ASP A 26 -14.24 -9.88 3.39
C ASP A 26 -13.75 -8.66 2.59
N ALA A 27 -12.44 -8.51 2.43
CA ALA A 27 -11.82 -7.42 1.68
C ALA A 27 -10.51 -7.85 1.00
N TRP A 28 -10.24 -7.24 -0.16
CA TRP A 28 -9.02 -7.48 -0.92
C TRP A 28 -8.44 -6.15 -1.41
N GLU A 29 -7.15 -5.94 -1.16
CA GLU A 29 -6.37 -4.90 -1.82
C GLU A 29 -5.66 -5.50 -3.02
N ILE A 30 -6.07 -5.07 -4.21
CA ILE A 30 -5.52 -5.58 -5.47
C ILE A 30 -4.22 -4.84 -5.78
N VAL A 31 -3.13 -5.57 -5.94
CA VAL A 31 -1.90 -5.02 -6.52
C VAL A 31 -2.11 -4.85 -8.02
N GLY A 32 -2.13 -3.62 -8.50
CA GLY A 32 -2.45 -3.22 -9.87
C GLY A 32 -1.34 -3.51 -10.86
N GLU A 33 -0.81 -4.74 -10.87
CA GLU A 33 0.29 -5.19 -11.73
C GLU A 33 0.00 -6.53 -12.40
N GLY A 34 0.87 -6.92 -13.31
CA GLY A 34 0.79 -8.21 -13.99
C GLY A 34 -0.56 -8.42 -14.67
N LYS A 35 -1.24 -9.51 -14.32
CA LYS A 35 -2.58 -9.80 -14.85
C LYS A 35 -3.69 -8.99 -14.18
N HIS A 36 -3.38 -8.26 -13.11
CA HIS A 36 -4.32 -7.41 -12.37
C HIS A 36 -4.13 -5.91 -12.64
N PHE A 37 -3.47 -5.55 -13.73
CA PHE A 37 -3.35 -4.14 -14.13
C PHE A 37 -4.75 -3.55 -14.34
N LEU A 38 -5.18 -2.67 -13.43
CA LEU A 38 -6.57 -2.24 -13.32
C LEU A 38 -7.21 -1.75 -14.62
N PRO A 39 -6.54 -0.89 -15.43
CA PRO A 39 -7.10 -0.48 -16.72
C PRO A 39 -7.40 -1.63 -17.70
N SER A 40 -6.70 -2.74 -17.57
CA SER A 40 -6.86 -3.88 -18.46
C SER A 40 -7.96 -4.85 -18.01
N ILE A 41 -8.34 -4.83 -16.74
CA ILE A 41 -9.30 -5.78 -16.16
C ILE A 41 -10.65 -5.16 -15.80
N GLU A 42 -10.90 -3.87 -16.12
CA GLU A 42 -12.12 -3.16 -15.70
C GLU A 42 -13.40 -3.98 -16.01
N GLY A 43 -13.56 -4.48 -17.24
CA GLY A 43 -14.71 -5.28 -17.63
C GLY A 43 -14.81 -6.60 -16.88
N GLN A 44 -13.71 -7.36 -16.84
CA GLN A 44 -13.64 -8.63 -16.12
C GLN A 44 -13.92 -8.48 -14.63
N PHE A 45 -13.39 -7.41 -14.02
CA PHE A 45 -13.66 -7.10 -12.62
C PHE A 45 -15.15 -6.88 -12.36
N LEU A 46 -15.80 -6.01 -13.14
CA LEU A 46 -17.22 -5.69 -12.97
C LEU A 46 -18.11 -6.93 -13.15
N ASP A 47 -17.80 -7.75 -14.13
CA ASP A 47 -18.54 -9.00 -14.40
C ASP A 47 -18.37 -9.99 -13.23
N ALA A 48 -17.13 -10.24 -12.81
CA ALA A 48 -16.79 -11.22 -11.78
C ALA A 48 -17.25 -10.81 -10.37
N THR A 49 -17.30 -9.50 -10.07
CA THR A 49 -17.66 -9.00 -8.74
C THR A 49 -19.12 -8.57 -8.60
N SER A 50 -19.92 -8.67 -9.66
CA SER A 50 -21.32 -8.20 -9.71
C SER A 50 -22.23 -8.75 -8.61
N SER A 51 -21.93 -9.93 -8.06
CA SER A 51 -22.65 -10.59 -6.98
C SER A 51 -21.80 -10.79 -5.72
N SER A 52 -20.66 -10.12 -5.61
CA SER A 52 -19.73 -10.26 -4.50
C SER A 52 -19.93 -9.15 -3.46
N ASP A 53 -19.98 -9.51 -2.18
CA ASP A 53 -19.97 -8.56 -1.06
C ASP A 53 -18.54 -8.14 -0.66
N LEU A 54 -17.50 -8.66 -1.37
CA LEU A 54 -16.11 -8.37 -1.09
C LEU A 54 -15.81 -6.87 -1.30
N GLN A 55 -15.16 -6.26 -0.35
CA GLN A 55 -14.75 -4.86 -0.46
C GLN A 55 -13.36 -4.75 -1.06
N PHE A 56 -13.18 -3.78 -1.96
CA PHE A 56 -11.93 -3.61 -2.68
C PHE A 56 -11.22 -2.30 -2.35
N SER A 57 -9.89 -2.35 -2.31
CA SER A 57 -8.97 -1.25 -2.46
C SER A 57 -7.89 -1.67 -3.46
N ALA A 58 -7.03 -0.76 -3.84
CA ALA A 58 -5.95 -1.10 -4.74
C ALA A 58 -4.62 -0.52 -4.29
N HIS A 59 -3.56 -1.22 -4.63
CA HIS A 59 -2.19 -0.76 -4.60
C HIS A 59 -1.78 -0.38 -6.02
N ALA A 60 -1.16 0.79 -6.19
CA ALA A 60 -0.61 1.22 -7.47
C ALA A 60 0.43 0.20 -7.97
N PRO A 61 0.68 0.14 -9.29
CA PRO A 61 1.84 -0.58 -9.78
C PRO A 61 3.10 -0.06 -9.10
N LEU A 62 4.00 -0.96 -8.74
CA LEU A 62 5.20 -0.67 -7.97
C LEU A 62 6.50 -1.11 -8.68
N SER A 63 6.41 -2.16 -9.52
CA SER A 63 7.54 -2.63 -10.31
C SER A 63 7.79 -1.69 -11.50
N ASP A 64 9.05 -1.43 -11.80
CA ASP A 64 9.48 -0.57 -12.94
C ASP A 64 8.95 0.88 -12.89
N ILE A 65 8.27 1.29 -11.83
CA ILE A 65 7.68 2.61 -11.63
C ILE A 65 8.58 3.47 -10.74
N ASN A 66 8.85 4.69 -11.17
CA ASN A 66 9.56 5.67 -10.34
C ASN A 66 9.07 7.10 -10.60
N ILE A 67 8.14 7.54 -9.77
CA ILE A 67 7.57 8.90 -9.83
C ILE A 67 8.57 10.01 -9.45
N GLY A 68 9.71 9.66 -8.85
CA GLY A 68 10.84 10.56 -8.53
C GLY A 68 11.95 10.57 -9.57
N SER A 69 11.79 9.89 -10.71
CA SER A 69 12.84 9.76 -11.71
C SER A 69 13.33 11.10 -12.23
N LEU A 70 14.66 11.29 -12.29
CA LEU A 70 15.28 12.46 -12.95
C LEU A 70 15.17 12.38 -14.48
N ASN A 71 14.90 11.20 -15.05
CA ASN A 71 14.56 11.08 -16.46
C ASN A 71 13.08 11.50 -16.65
N PRO A 72 12.79 12.62 -17.35
CA PRO A 72 11.43 13.12 -17.44
C PRO A 72 10.48 12.13 -18.12
N ARG A 73 10.93 11.36 -19.13
CA ARG A 73 10.08 10.39 -19.83
C ARG A 73 9.70 9.21 -18.96
N ILE A 74 10.63 8.73 -18.12
CA ILE A 74 10.35 7.64 -17.13
C ILE A 74 9.39 8.17 -16.09
N ARG A 75 9.63 9.38 -15.55
CA ARG A 75 8.73 10.00 -14.57
C ARG A 75 7.32 10.19 -15.12
N GLU A 76 7.18 10.76 -16.30
CA GLU A 76 5.89 10.97 -16.96
C GLU A 76 5.16 9.64 -17.20
N ALA A 77 5.88 8.60 -17.67
CA ALA A 77 5.31 7.27 -17.82
C ALA A 77 4.84 6.71 -16.48
N SER A 78 5.66 6.79 -15.43
CA SER A 78 5.33 6.32 -14.08
C SER A 78 4.10 7.02 -13.52
N VAL A 79 4.04 8.35 -13.62
CA VAL A 79 2.87 9.12 -13.14
C VAL A 79 1.61 8.74 -13.92
N ARG A 80 1.73 8.56 -15.24
CA ARG A 80 0.60 8.15 -16.09
C ARG A 80 0.08 6.76 -15.70
N GLU A 81 0.96 5.79 -15.45
CA GLU A 81 0.53 4.45 -15.02
C GLU A 81 -0.19 4.50 -13.68
N VAL A 82 0.36 5.24 -12.69
CA VAL A 82 -0.28 5.45 -11.39
C VAL A 82 -1.65 6.12 -11.54
N THR A 83 -1.75 7.20 -12.33
CA THR A 83 -3.01 7.94 -12.49
C THR A 83 -4.05 7.20 -13.34
N ASN A 84 -3.63 6.37 -14.29
CA ASN A 84 -4.54 5.48 -15.02
C ASN A 84 -5.13 4.42 -14.08
N GLY A 85 -4.30 3.79 -13.25
CA GLY A 85 -4.75 2.85 -12.21
C GLY A 85 -5.72 3.49 -11.23
N LEU A 86 -5.44 4.71 -10.77
CA LEU A 86 -6.31 5.48 -9.88
C LEU A 86 -7.68 5.80 -10.54
N SER A 87 -7.67 6.16 -11.82
CA SER A 87 -8.89 6.40 -12.59
C SER A 87 -9.72 5.12 -12.75
N SER A 88 -9.09 3.98 -12.95
CA SER A 88 -9.75 2.68 -12.97
C SER A 88 -10.29 2.30 -11.58
N ALA A 89 -9.53 2.53 -10.50
CA ALA A 89 -9.97 2.30 -9.14
C ALA A 89 -11.29 3.04 -8.83
N SER A 90 -11.43 4.28 -9.32
CA SER A 90 -12.69 5.04 -9.21
C SER A 90 -13.85 4.35 -9.94
N LYS A 91 -13.67 3.93 -11.19
CA LYS A 91 -14.70 3.22 -11.96
C LYS A 91 -15.11 1.89 -11.31
N LEU A 92 -14.17 1.26 -10.61
CA LEU A 92 -14.36 -0.01 -9.90
C LEU A 92 -14.82 0.18 -8.44
N ASN A 93 -15.20 1.41 -8.08
CA ASN A 93 -15.73 1.77 -6.75
C ASN A 93 -14.79 1.38 -5.59
N MET A 94 -13.47 1.49 -5.80
CA MET A 94 -12.47 1.29 -4.78
C MET A 94 -12.29 2.56 -3.94
N SER A 95 -12.17 2.42 -2.63
CA SER A 95 -12.18 3.58 -1.72
C SER A 95 -10.79 4.15 -1.42
N VAL A 96 -9.75 3.33 -1.51
CA VAL A 96 -8.36 3.68 -1.20
C VAL A 96 -7.44 3.16 -2.30
N TYR A 97 -6.44 3.96 -2.63
CA TYR A 97 -5.40 3.64 -3.60
C TYR A 97 -4.02 3.94 -2.97
N THR A 98 -3.29 2.89 -2.64
CA THR A 98 -1.96 2.98 -2.03
C THR A 98 -0.90 3.28 -3.09
N VAL A 99 0.04 4.19 -2.80
CA VAL A 99 1.10 4.63 -3.71
C VAL A 99 2.43 4.70 -2.99
N HIS A 100 3.51 4.24 -3.63
CA HIS A 100 4.87 4.43 -3.13
C HIS A 100 5.44 5.81 -3.51
N PRO A 101 6.33 6.41 -2.70
CA PRO A 101 6.93 7.72 -2.99
C PRO A 101 7.97 7.70 -4.12
N GLY A 102 8.27 6.54 -4.70
CA GLY A 102 9.36 6.36 -5.65
C GLY A 102 10.70 6.08 -4.96
N PHE A 103 11.79 6.19 -5.70
CA PHE A 103 13.11 5.83 -5.17
C PHE A 103 14.24 6.67 -5.80
N TYR A 104 15.39 6.71 -5.13
CA TYR A 104 16.61 7.29 -5.65
C TYR A 104 17.30 6.30 -6.59
N SER A 105 17.35 6.60 -7.89
CA SER A 105 18.22 5.87 -8.81
C SER A 105 19.70 6.13 -8.48
N PRO A 106 20.66 5.37 -9.02
CA PRO A 106 22.09 5.62 -8.77
C PRO A 106 22.51 7.06 -9.07
N ILE A 107 22.01 7.68 -10.13
CA ILE A 107 22.27 9.09 -10.42
C ILE A 107 21.46 10.02 -9.48
N GLY A 108 20.27 9.60 -9.06
CA GLY A 108 19.44 10.33 -8.11
C GLY A 108 20.06 10.42 -6.72
N LEU A 109 20.90 9.45 -6.32
CA LEU A 109 21.67 9.52 -5.07
C LEU A 109 22.67 10.68 -5.06
N LEU A 110 23.14 11.11 -6.22
CA LEU A 110 24.05 12.28 -6.38
C LEU A 110 23.30 13.61 -6.32
N ASP A 111 22.00 13.61 -6.58
CA ASP A 111 21.14 14.79 -6.53
C ASP A 111 19.78 14.47 -5.91
N LYS A 112 19.81 14.13 -4.64
CA LYS A 112 18.60 13.78 -3.87
C LYS A 112 17.59 14.91 -3.82
N ARG A 113 18.04 16.17 -3.84
CA ARG A 113 17.17 17.34 -3.84
C ARG A 113 16.28 17.36 -5.07
N SER A 114 16.85 17.22 -6.26
CA SER A 114 16.05 17.19 -7.48
C SER A 114 15.09 16.01 -7.51
N VAL A 115 15.50 14.81 -7.04
CA VAL A 115 14.58 13.67 -6.94
C VAL A 115 13.40 13.99 -6.01
N PHE A 116 13.67 14.57 -4.86
CA PHE A 116 12.65 14.98 -3.89
C PHE A 116 11.65 15.98 -4.52
N GLU A 117 12.16 17.01 -5.18
CA GLU A 117 11.33 18.02 -5.86
C GLU A 117 10.46 17.37 -6.97
N ARG A 118 11.04 16.44 -7.77
CA ARG A 118 10.28 15.71 -8.81
C ARG A 118 9.23 14.78 -8.22
N THR A 119 9.53 14.13 -7.10
CA THR A 119 8.55 13.31 -6.39
C THR A 119 7.37 14.17 -5.94
N ARG A 120 7.61 15.33 -5.32
CA ARG A 120 6.54 16.25 -4.91
C ARG A 120 5.67 16.71 -6.08
N GLU A 121 6.30 17.11 -7.20
CA GLU A 121 5.57 17.47 -8.42
C GLU A 121 4.66 16.32 -8.91
N SER A 122 5.17 15.08 -8.86
CA SER A 122 4.41 13.91 -9.27
C SER A 122 3.26 13.61 -8.31
N LEU A 123 3.49 13.71 -7.00
CA LEU A 123 2.44 13.53 -5.98
C LEU A 123 1.34 14.57 -6.11
N ALA A 124 1.67 15.82 -6.44
CA ALA A 124 0.67 16.86 -6.70
C ALA A 124 -0.22 16.55 -7.93
N LEU A 125 0.34 15.92 -8.97
CA LEU A 125 -0.43 15.46 -10.13
C LEU A 125 -1.36 14.28 -9.74
N ILE A 126 -0.86 13.33 -8.95
CA ILE A 126 -1.64 12.18 -8.47
C ILE A 126 -2.77 12.67 -7.56
N GLU A 127 -2.49 13.59 -6.63
CA GLU A 127 -3.49 14.20 -5.74
C GLU A 127 -4.61 14.91 -6.53
N LYS A 128 -4.26 15.62 -7.60
CA LYS A 128 -5.27 16.22 -8.46
C LYS A 128 -6.24 15.17 -9.01
N VAL A 129 -5.74 14.05 -9.51
CA VAL A 129 -6.58 12.94 -10.01
C VAL A 129 -7.39 12.32 -8.86
N SER A 130 -6.81 12.19 -7.66
CA SER A 130 -7.52 11.74 -6.45
C SER A 130 -8.75 12.60 -6.17
N ARG A 131 -8.60 13.92 -6.18
CA ARG A 131 -9.72 14.86 -5.99
C ARG A 131 -10.77 14.75 -7.09
N ASP A 132 -10.34 14.63 -8.35
CA ASP A 132 -11.24 14.54 -9.51
C ASP A 132 -12.05 13.23 -9.50
N THR A 133 -11.49 12.14 -8.97
CA THR A 133 -12.09 10.80 -8.92
C THR A 133 -12.80 10.48 -7.62
N GLY A 134 -12.50 11.18 -6.54
CA GLY A 134 -13.01 10.91 -5.19
C GLY A 134 -12.37 9.70 -4.50
N VAL A 135 -11.39 9.05 -5.10
CA VAL A 135 -10.64 7.94 -4.48
C VAL A 135 -9.54 8.50 -3.60
N ARG A 136 -9.48 8.06 -2.34
CA ARG A 136 -8.44 8.49 -1.40
C ARG A 136 -7.09 7.87 -1.78
N VAL A 137 -6.09 8.71 -2.01
CA VAL A 137 -4.72 8.25 -2.22
C VAL A 137 -3.98 8.23 -0.89
N ALA A 138 -3.35 7.11 -0.59
CA ALA A 138 -2.55 6.88 0.61
C ALA A 138 -1.08 6.68 0.24
N LEU A 139 -0.20 7.58 0.69
CA LEU A 139 1.24 7.44 0.49
C LEU A 139 1.82 6.50 1.55
N GLU A 140 2.55 5.50 1.11
CA GLU A 140 3.07 4.45 1.97
C GLU A 140 4.47 4.76 2.51
N ASN A 141 4.71 4.44 3.78
CA ASN A 141 6.06 4.44 4.35
C ASN A 141 6.84 3.22 3.89
N MET A 142 8.09 3.44 3.52
CA MET A 142 8.93 2.43 2.89
C MET A 142 9.88 1.71 3.87
N PRO A 143 10.27 0.46 3.56
CA PRO A 143 11.20 -0.29 4.40
C PRO A 143 12.64 0.22 4.27
N ASN A 144 13.51 -0.22 5.17
CA ASN A 144 14.94 0.06 5.08
C ASN A 144 15.63 -0.87 4.06
N LEU A 145 15.55 -0.54 2.79
CA LEU A 145 16.25 -1.21 1.69
C LEU A 145 17.51 -0.42 1.25
N GLY A 146 18.13 0.30 2.18
CA GLY A 146 19.33 1.08 1.93
C GLY A 146 19.07 2.48 1.37
N PRO A 147 20.11 3.12 0.78
CA PRO A 147 20.07 4.56 0.46
C PRO A 147 19.17 4.92 -0.72
N MET A 148 18.72 3.94 -1.49
CA MET A 148 17.89 4.18 -2.69
C MET A 148 16.42 4.39 -2.35
N VAL A 149 15.98 4.10 -1.14
CA VAL A 149 14.59 4.23 -0.70
C VAL A 149 14.38 5.58 -0.01
N MET A 150 13.24 6.23 -0.23
CA MET A 150 12.81 7.45 0.45
C MET A 150 11.52 7.20 1.22
N GLY A 151 11.20 8.08 2.20
CA GLY A 151 9.94 7.99 2.93
C GLY A 151 9.89 6.87 3.97
N ARG A 152 11.02 6.51 4.55
CA ARG A 152 11.16 5.41 5.52
C ARG A 152 10.68 5.76 6.92
N THR A 153 10.80 7.02 7.29
CA THR A 153 10.41 7.55 8.59
C THR A 153 9.45 8.74 8.43
N PRO A 154 8.70 9.15 9.46
CA PRO A 154 7.87 10.34 9.39
C PRO A 154 8.63 11.58 8.91
N ASP A 155 9.85 11.80 9.40
CA ASP A 155 10.69 12.94 9.02
C ASP A 155 11.10 12.93 7.53
N GLU A 156 11.19 11.76 6.91
CA GLU A 156 11.48 11.62 5.49
C GLU A 156 10.22 11.75 4.61
N LEU A 157 9.06 11.27 5.08
CA LEU A 157 7.85 11.20 4.27
C LEU A 157 6.99 12.45 4.37
N PHE A 158 6.79 13.03 5.56
CA PHE A 158 5.93 14.20 5.71
C PHE A 158 6.35 15.41 4.85
N PRO A 159 7.66 15.72 4.66
CA PRO A 159 8.05 16.78 3.75
C PRO A 159 7.62 16.56 2.29
N LEU A 160 7.39 15.31 1.87
CA LEU A 160 6.84 15.02 0.54
C LEU A 160 5.37 15.42 0.44
N LEU A 161 4.63 15.38 1.55
CA LEU A 161 3.20 15.68 1.64
C LEU A 161 2.90 17.14 2.02
N ASP A 162 3.92 17.97 2.25
CA ASP A 162 3.71 19.36 2.64
C ASP A 162 2.90 20.13 1.58
N GLY A 163 1.72 20.66 1.99
CA GLY A 163 0.77 21.32 1.12
C GLY A 163 -0.09 20.40 0.23
N LEU A 164 -0.03 19.09 0.41
CA LEU A 164 -0.87 18.11 -0.28
C LEU A 164 -1.90 17.50 0.69
N ASP A 165 -3.12 17.32 0.20
CA ASP A 165 -4.21 16.64 0.91
C ASP A 165 -4.23 15.15 0.55
N MET A 166 -3.21 14.44 1.00
CA MET A 166 -3.06 13.00 0.82
C MET A 166 -3.02 12.30 2.17
N ASP A 167 -3.61 11.12 2.21
CA ASP A 167 -3.58 10.25 3.38
C ASP A 167 -2.27 9.43 3.47
N LEU A 168 -2.15 8.64 4.53
CA LEU A 168 -1.05 7.71 4.73
C LEU A 168 -1.54 6.26 4.61
N CYS A 169 -0.74 5.44 3.97
CA CYS A 169 -0.73 4.00 4.17
C CYS A 169 0.38 3.70 5.18
N PHE A 170 0.00 3.27 6.37
CA PHE A 170 0.97 2.89 7.40
C PHE A 170 1.30 1.41 7.28
N ASP A 171 2.49 1.10 6.77
CA ASP A 171 3.03 -0.26 6.81
C ASP A 171 3.84 -0.47 8.09
N VAL A 172 3.33 -1.39 8.94
CA VAL A 172 3.91 -1.71 10.25
C VAL A 172 5.22 -2.49 10.11
N GLY A 173 5.29 -3.39 9.15
CA GLY A 173 6.49 -4.18 8.88
C GLY A 173 7.63 -3.31 8.35
N HIS A 174 7.34 -2.40 7.42
CA HIS A 174 8.30 -1.41 6.94
C HIS A 174 8.82 -0.55 8.09
N ALA A 175 7.92 -0.04 8.94
CA ALA A 175 8.29 0.77 10.10
C ALA A 175 9.15 0.01 11.11
N ASN A 176 8.98 -1.31 11.25
CA ASN A 176 9.84 -2.15 12.08
C ASN A 176 11.28 -2.17 11.59
N THR A 177 11.49 -2.23 10.26
CA THR A 177 12.85 -2.22 9.67
C THR A 177 13.61 -0.91 9.92
N THR A 178 12.91 0.16 10.29
CA THR A 178 13.46 1.48 10.58
C THR A 178 13.36 1.87 12.05
N ASN A 179 12.83 0.97 12.90
CA ASN A 179 12.55 1.21 14.31
C ASN A 179 11.71 2.49 14.53
N SER A 180 10.70 2.72 13.69
CA SER A 180 9.91 3.96 13.68
C SER A 180 8.40 3.76 13.91
N ILE A 181 7.96 2.56 14.34
CA ILE A 181 6.54 2.24 14.57
C ILE A 181 5.85 3.30 15.43
N GLU A 182 6.44 3.67 16.59
CA GLU A 182 5.85 4.65 17.50
C GLU A 182 5.73 6.04 16.85
N GLY A 183 6.74 6.44 16.07
CA GLY A 183 6.72 7.69 15.32
C GLY A 183 5.57 7.77 14.32
N TRP A 184 5.24 6.66 13.66
CA TRP A 184 4.11 6.60 12.75
C TRP A 184 2.77 6.60 13.49
N LEU A 185 2.62 5.80 14.56
CA LEU A 185 1.38 5.70 15.35
C LEU A 185 0.93 7.04 15.93
N ALA A 186 1.86 7.98 16.15
CA ALA A 186 1.53 9.35 16.56
C ALA A 186 0.68 10.13 15.53
N HIS A 187 0.54 9.60 14.30
CA HIS A 187 -0.20 10.22 13.18
C HIS A 187 -1.36 9.34 12.68
N LYS A 188 -1.90 8.47 13.54
CA LYS A 188 -2.93 7.48 13.17
C LYS A 188 -4.21 8.09 12.58
N GLU A 189 -4.50 9.34 12.86
CA GLU A 189 -5.66 10.07 12.31
C GLU A 189 -5.54 10.29 10.79
N ARG A 190 -4.34 10.19 10.22
CA ARG A 190 -4.08 10.32 8.79
C ARG A 190 -4.07 8.97 8.05
N PHE A 191 -4.24 7.85 8.75
CA PHE A 191 -4.18 6.53 8.10
C PHE A 191 -5.47 6.24 7.33
N ALA A 192 -5.38 6.14 6.01
CA ALA A 192 -6.44 5.58 5.16
C ALA A 192 -6.35 4.05 5.12
N ASN A 193 -5.14 3.51 5.20
CA ASN A 193 -4.85 2.09 5.13
C ASN A 193 -3.74 1.74 6.12
N VAL A 194 -3.74 0.50 6.63
CA VAL A 194 -2.66 -0.03 7.47
C VAL A 194 -2.27 -1.39 6.92
N HIS A 195 -1.04 -1.51 6.44
CA HIS A 195 -0.44 -2.77 6.01
C HIS A 195 0.20 -3.49 7.19
N VAL A 196 0.01 -4.79 7.24
CA VAL A 196 0.50 -5.62 8.35
C VAL A 196 1.15 -6.90 7.82
N HIS A 197 2.38 -7.09 8.17
CA HIS A 197 3.18 -8.31 8.03
C HIS A 197 4.27 -8.30 9.08
N ASP A 198 4.91 -9.44 9.35
CA ASP A 198 5.94 -9.51 10.38
C ASP A 198 7.35 -9.61 9.77
N ASN A 199 8.33 -9.22 10.56
CA ASN A 199 9.76 -9.38 10.26
C ASN A 199 10.58 -9.26 11.56
N LEU A 200 11.89 -9.43 11.46
CA LEU A 200 12.83 -9.33 12.60
C LEU A 200 13.50 -7.96 12.73
N GLY A 201 13.06 -6.96 11.95
CA GLY A 201 13.63 -5.61 11.91
C GLY A 201 14.87 -5.47 11.03
N ASP A 202 15.40 -6.57 10.49
CA ASP A 202 16.61 -6.59 9.66
C ASP A 202 16.31 -6.42 8.16
N ARG A 203 15.15 -6.87 7.71
CA ARG A 203 14.69 -6.82 6.32
C ARG A 203 13.18 -6.91 6.23
N ASP A 204 12.66 -6.49 5.11
CA ASP A 204 11.26 -6.60 4.74
C ASP A 204 10.90 -8.05 4.34
N ALA A 205 10.61 -8.89 5.35
CA ALA A 205 10.51 -10.33 5.18
C ALA A 205 9.10 -10.82 4.86
N HIS A 206 8.05 -10.03 5.11
CA HIS A 206 6.64 -10.41 4.97
C HIS A 206 6.31 -11.75 5.63
N LEU A 207 6.81 -11.96 6.85
CA LEU A 207 6.48 -13.16 7.63
C LEU A 207 5.03 -13.11 8.11
N PRO A 208 4.40 -14.26 8.34
CA PRO A 208 3.13 -14.32 9.05
C PRO A 208 3.22 -13.63 10.42
N ILE A 209 2.15 -12.94 10.80
CA ILE A 209 2.06 -12.24 12.09
C ILE A 209 2.38 -13.18 13.25
N GLY A 210 3.31 -12.78 14.14
CA GLY A 210 3.83 -13.54 15.26
C GLY A 210 4.97 -14.52 14.90
N GLU A 211 5.56 -14.40 13.72
CA GLU A 211 6.79 -15.11 13.33
C GLU A 211 8.02 -14.20 13.27
N GLY A 212 7.80 -12.90 13.45
CA GLY A 212 8.83 -11.88 13.62
C GLY A 212 8.93 -11.40 15.07
N ASN A 213 9.29 -10.13 15.24
CA ASN A 213 9.48 -9.51 16.55
C ASN A 213 8.57 -8.29 16.80
N ILE A 214 7.58 -8.04 15.93
CA ILE A 214 6.66 -6.92 16.11
C ILE A 214 5.65 -7.24 17.22
N ASP A 215 5.53 -6.35 18.20
CA ASP A 215 4.49 -6.43 19.23
C ASP A 215 3.14 -5.97 18.67
N TYR A 216 2.48 -6.85 17.93
CA TYR A 216 1.15 -6.58 17.36
C TYR A 216 0.07 -6.34 18.41
N GLN A 217 0.20 -6.87 19.62
CA GLN A 217 -0.76 -6.58 20.70
C GLN A 217 -0.71 -5.08 21.04
N ARG A 218 0.50 -4.52 21.16
CA ARG A 218 0.70 -3.09 21.39
C ARG A 218 0.26 -2.26 20.19
N VAL A 219 0.69 -2.60 18.98
CA VAL A 219 0.31 -1.86 17.76
C VAL A 219 -1.21 -1.77 17.61
N LEU A 220 -1.93 -2.87 17.80
CA LEU A 220 -3.39 -2.89 17.71
C LEU A 220 -4.06 -2.09 18.84
N SER A 221 -3.47 -2.06 20.04
CA SER A 221 -3.94 -1.21 21.14
C SER A 221 -3.77 0.27 20.80
N ASP A 222 -2.62 0.66 20.24
CA ASP A 222 -2.34 2.04 19.84
C ASP A 222 -3.21 2.50 18.64
N LEU A 223 -3.65 1.56 17.80
CA LEU A 223 -4.61 1.77 16.72
C LEU A 223 -6.08 1.77 17.20
N GLU A 224 -6.34 1.70 18.52
CA GLU A 224 -7.71 1.77 19.02
C GLU A 224 -8.45 3.01 18.47
N GLY A 225 -9.68 2.79 17.98
CA GLY A 225 -10.47 3.80 17.30
C GLY A 225 -10.23 3.94 15.81
N TYR A 226 -9.19 3.34 15.24
CA TYR A 226 -8.99 3.28 13.80
C TYR A 226 -10.12 2.48 13.12
N LYS A 227 -10.72 3.04 12.06
CA LYS A 227 -11.90 2.47 11.36
C LYS A 227 -11.58 1.95 9.95
N GLY A 228 -10.35 2.10 9.51
CA GLY A 228 -9.92 1.64 8.19
C GLY A 228 -9.65 0.13 8.13
N ARG A 229 -8.90 -0.25 7.10
CA ARG A 229 -8.52 -1.65 6.86
C ARG A 229 -7.17 -1.97 7.48
N LEU A 230 -7.05 -3.18 8.04
CA LEU A 230 -5.78 -3.85 8.23
C LEU A 230 -5.58 -4.78 7.03
N VAL A 231 -4.63 -4.47 6.20
CA VAL A 231 -4.32 -5.24 4.99
C VAL A 231 -3.14 -6.15 5.29
N ILE A 232 -3.39 -7.44 5.31
CA ILE A 232 -2.34 -8.44 5.47
C ILE A 232 -1.58 -8.55 4.17
N GLU A 233 -0.30 -8.21 4.17
CA GLU A 233 0.59 -8.46 3.07
C GLU A 233 1.32 -9.80 3.26
N ALA A 234 1.07 -10.73 2.35
CA ALA A 234 1.57 -12.09 2.47
C ALA A 234 2.12 -12.61 1.14
N ARG A 235 3.02 -13.58 1.22
CA ARG A 235 3.60 -14.24 0.03
C ARG A 235 2.74 -15.38 -0.49
N SER A 236 1.76 -15.84 0.30
CA SER A 236 0.82 -16.87 -0.10
C SER A 236 -0.50 -16.71 0.65
N LEU A 237 -1.57 -17.31 0.09
CA LEU A 237 -2.88 -17.32 0.76
C LEU A 237 -2.82 -18.03 2.12
N GLY A 238 -2.05 -19.11 2.24
CA GLY A 238 -1.90 -19.85 3.51
C GLY A 238 -1.26 -18.99 4.61
N GLU A 239 -0.24 -18.20 4.27
CA GLU A 239 0.37 -17.25 5.20
C GLU A 239 -0.57 -16.12 5.57
N ALA A 240 -1.37 -15.63 4.62
CA ALA A 240 -2.40 -14.62 4.87
C ALA A 240 -3.47 -15.13 5.85
N ILE A 241 -3.95 -16.36 5.67
CA ILE A 241 -4.92 -17.02 6.57
C ILE A 241 -4.32 -17.14 7.98
N THR A 242 -3.08 -17.59 8.08
CA THR A 242 -2.36 -17.70 9.35
C THR A 242 -2.29 -16.35 10.07
N SER A 243 -1.92 -15.30 9.36
CA SER A 243 -1.85 -13.93 9.88
C SER A 243 -3.22 -13.42 10.33
N ARG A 244 -4.27 -13.63 9.51
CA ARG A 244 -5.66 -13.28 9.85
C ARG A 244 -6.11 -13.93 11.15
N ASP A 245 -5.87 -15.23 11.30
CA ASP A 245 -6.32 -15.99 12.46
C ASP A 245 -5.58 -15.56 13.74
N ARG A 246 -4.32 -15.18 13.61
CA ARG A 246 -3.54 -14.61 14.72
C ARG A 246 -4.01 -13.20 15.08
N LEU A 247 -4.28 -12.33 14.13
CA LEU A 247 -4.85 -10.99 14.36
C LEU A 247 -6.21 -11.06 15.07
N ARG A 248 -7.09 -11.98 14.66
CA ARG A 248 -8.40 -12.18 15.30
C ARG A 248 -8.29 -12.62 16.75
N LYS A 249 -7.24 -13.33 17.15
CA LYS A 249 -6.98 -13.75 18.54
C LYS A 249 -6.44 -12.61 19.40
N LEU A 250 -5.79 -11.61 18.82
CA LEU A 250 -5.31 -10.43 19.54
C LEU A 250 -6.52 -9.57 19.91
N SER A 251 -6.74 -9.35 21.20
CA SER A 251 -8.00 -8.89 21.81
C SER A 251 -8.51 -7.50 21.39
N ALA A 252 -7.75 -6.74 20.61
CA ALA A 252 -8.12 -5.41 20.15
C ALA A 252 -9.09 -5.40 18.95
N PHE A 253 -9.28 -6.51 18.24
CA PHE A 253 -10.18 -6.65 17.08
C PHE A 253 -11.22 -7.76 17.32
N LYS A 254 -12.00 -7.63 18.38
CA LYS A 254 -13.27 -8.35 18.48
C LYS A 254 -14.32 -7.55 17.70
N ASN A 255 -14.84 -8.13 16.62
CA ASN A 255 -16.05 -7.67 15.95
C ASN A 255 -17.23 -7.62 16.92
#